data_28896f2a89a12235ed0ba1b4168b5408
#
_entry.id   28896f2a89a12235ed0ba1b4168b5408
#
_cell.length_a   1.000
_cell.length_b   1.000
_cell.length_c   1.000
_cell.angle_alpha   90.00
_cell.angle_beta   90.00
_cell.angle_gamma   90.00
#
_symmetry.space_group_name_H-M   'P 1'
#
loop_
_entity.id
_entity.type
_entity.pdbx_description
1 polymer ?
#
loop_
_entity_poly.entity_id
_entity_poly.type
_entity_poly.pdbx_seq_one_letter_code
_entity_poly.pdbx_strand_id
1 'polypeptide(L)'
;MDFFLFCLAFLTFSNFSTLHALPPNIVFILADDYGFHDIGYHNNDIIKTPNLDALASAGVKLENYYVQPICTPTRSQLMSGKYQIHTGLQHGIIWPPQPNCLPLGDPTLADKLTQAGYDSHITGKWHLGFYKKACWPTNRGFKSFLGYLAGSEDYVTHSRGYVFNSEHWHGLDFRDGLEPASNYSAIYSTHVFAQRAQQVIEQHDKQKPLFLYVPFQAVHGPLEVPDSYREPYKFITDKNRQIYAGMTTCMDEAVGNITDTLKKEGLWSNTVFVFSTDNGGQILDGGNNWPLRGWKGSLWEGGTHGVGFVTSPLLPAEVQGTVNRELIHVSDWYPTLVEGIAGWNLNGTKLDGFNVWDTISQGVPSPRIELLHNIDPEGAPPLQDGRLAPPSMTSPSSNYDTSTCNFTFPSAFNVSIRAAIRYKDWKLITGNPGVGSWIPPPESGLEPVVPIVPKGKCVWLFNIADDPYEVFDLSDEQGDVLQFLLDRLYAYQKGAVPVNYPDPDSRANPALHNNTWDSWE
;
A
#
# COMPACT_ATOMS: atom_id res chain seq x y z
N MET A 1 12.80 2.06 88.05
CA MET A 1 11.50 1.73 87.44
C MET A 1 11.43 2.50 86.11
N ASP A 2 12.03 1.91 85.04
CA ASP A 2 12.13 2.56 83.77
C ASP A 2 11.14 1.92 82.78
N PHE A 3 10.21 2.73 82.27
CA PHE A 3 9.24 2.33 81.24
C PHE A 3 9.84 2.59 79.86
N PHE A 4 10.18 1.53 79.12
CA PHE A 4 10.52 1.60 77.70
C PHE A 4 9.23 1.62 76.86
N LEU A 5 8.97 2.73 76.17
CA LEU A 5 7.93 2.84 75.16
C LEU A 5 8.47 2.31 73.85
N PHE A 6 7.92 1.18 73.37
CA PHE A 6 8.17 0.68 72.02
C PHE A 6 7.20 1.38 71.00
N CYS A 7 7.71 2.30 70.16
CA CYS A 7 6.97 2.80 69.01
C CYS A 7 7.09 1.80 67.89
N LEU A 8 6.01 1.07 67.58
CA LEU A 8 5.89 0.32 66.33
C LEU A 8 5.55 1.30 65.19
N ALA A 9 6.51 1.56 64.26
CA ALA A 9 6.27 2.25 63.04
C ALA A 9 5.67 1.26 62.02
N PHE A 10 4.38 1.39 61.69
CA PHE A 10 3.76 0.71 60.57
C PHE A 10 4.23 1.38 59.26
N LEU A 11 5.16 0.75 58.57
CA LEU A 11 5.49 1.07 57.16
C LEU A 11 4.37 0.55 56.27
N THR A 12 3.44 1.41 55.89
CA THR A 12 2.50 1.12 54.80
C THR A 12 3.26 1.21 53.48
N PHE A 13 3.59 0.07 52.89
CA PHE A 13 4.01 -0.01 51.50
C PHE A 13 2.81 0.33 50.60
N SER A 14 2.73 1.57 50.18
CA SER A 14 1.85 1.95 49.07
C SER A 14 2.43 1.34 47.81
N ASN A 15 1.84 0.25 47.33
CA ASN A 15 2.06 -0.23 46.00
C ASN A 15 1.55 0.83 45.03
N PHE A 16 2.41 1.77 44.60
CA PHE A 16 2.18 2.56 43.43
C PHE A 16 2.31 1.60 42.24
N SER A 17 1.21 1.00 41.81
CA SER A 17 1.10 0.49 40.46
C SER A 17 1.35 1.67 39.55
N THR A 18 2.50 1.71 38.90
CA THR A 18 2.72 2.59 37.75
C THR A 18 1.65 2.20 36.74
N LEU A 19 0.61 3.02 36.61
CA LEU A 19 -0.30 2.95 35.47
C LEU A 19 0.59 3.20 34.23
N HIS A 20 1.05 2.14 33.59
CA HIS A 20 1.63 2.28 32.26
C HIS A 20 0.52 2.82 31.38
N ALA A 21 0.75 3.99 30.76
CA ALA A 21 -0.15 4.52 29.75
C ALA A 21 -0.31 3.46 28.65
N LEU A 22 -1.53 3.28 28.18
CA LEU A 22 -1.78 2.37 27.06
C LEU A 22 -0.97 2.82 25.84
N PRO A 23 -0.41 1.87 25.07
CA PRO A 23 0.18 2.19 23.78
C PRO A 23 -0.81 2.98 22.90
N PRO A 24 -0.32 3.84 21.99
CA PRO A 24 -1.20 4.59 21.11
C PRO A 24 -2.10 3.70 20.27
N ASN A 25 -3.34 4.12 20.00
CA ASN A 25 -4.15 3.53 18.96
C ASN A 25 -3.48 3.76 17.60
N ILE A 26 -3.65 2.83 16.70
CA ILE A 26 -3.11 2.89 15.35
C ILE A 26 -4.29 2.79 14.37
N VAL A 27 -4.47 3.81 13.55
CA VAL A 27 -5.41 3.80 12.42
C VAL A 27 -4.60 3.90 11.15
N PHE A 28 -4.70 2.89 10.29
CA PHE A 28 -3.98 2.81 9.04
C PHE A 28 -4.97 2.79 7.87
N ILE A 29 -5.00 3.87 7.10
CA ILE A 29 -5.79 4.00 5.88
C ILE A 29 -4.90 3.64 4.68
N LEU A 30 -5.38 2.75 3.82
CA LEU A 30 -4.71 2.42 2.57
C LEU A 30 -5.66 2.69 1.40
N ALA A 31 -5.28 3.63 0.53
CA ALA A 31 -5.99 3.91 -0.72
C ALA A 31 -5.45 3.01 -1.85
N ASP A 32 -6.32 2.58 -2.76
CA ASP A 32 -6.01 1.71 -3.88
C ASP A 32 -5.95 2.50 -5.19
N ASP A 33 -4.93 2.31 -6.01
CA ASP A 33 -4.73 2.99 -7.30
C ASP A 33 -4.72 4.53 -7.22
N TYR A 34 -4.29 5.07 -6.10
CA TYR A 34 -4.32 6.51 -5.84
C TYR A 34 -3.07 7.19 -6.42
N GLY A 35 -3.28 8.11 -7.37
CA GLY A 35 -2.20 8.78 -8.07
C GLY A 35 -1.49 9.86 -7.24
N PHE A 36 -0.20 10.06 -7.50
CA PHE A 36 0.62 11.09 -6.85
C PHE A 36 0.04 12.50 -6.99
N HIS A 37 -0.53 12.81 -8.15
CA HIS A 37 -1.17 14.10 -8.43
C HIS A 37 -2.59 14.24 -7.84
N ASP A 38 -3.18 13.18 -7.30
CA ASP A 38 -4.62 13.16 -7.00
C ASP A 38 -4.98 13.64 -5.59
N ILE A 39 -4.02 14.17 -4.84
CA ILE A 39 -4.20 14.76 -3.51
C ILE A 39 -3.90 16.27 -3.53
N GLY A 40 -4.68 17.05 -2.77
CA GLY A 40 -4.57 18.51 -2.79
C GLY A 40 -3.21 19.03 -2.37
N TYR A 41 -2.55 18.42 -1.38
CA TYR A 41 -1.24 18.91 -0.93
C TYR A 41 -0.08 18.67 -1.93
N HIS A 42 -0.31 17.94 -3.03
CA HIS A 42 0.59 17.87 -4.20
C HIS A 42 0.20 18.86 -5.31
N ASN A 43 -0.49 19.94 -4.93
CA ASN A 43 -0.94 21.04 -5.80
C ASN A 43 -2.06 20.65 -6.77
N ASN A 44 -2.91 19.69 -6.42
CA ASN A 44 -4.12 19.44 -7.17
C ASN A 44 -5.27 20.33 -6.66
N ASP A 45 -5.53 21.42 -7.38
CA ASP A 45 -6.64 22.31 -7.06
C ASP A 45 -8.00 21.82 -7.60
N ILE A 46 -8.01 20.78 -8.40
CA ILE A 46 -9.19 20.27 -9.10
C ILE A 46 -9.93 19.26 -8.24
N ILE A 47 -9.26 18.17 -7.84
CA ILE A 47 -9.84 17.12 -6.99
C ILE A 47 -9.81 17.60 -5.54
N LYS A 48 -10.94 17.56 -4.86
CA LYS A 48 -11.06 18.08 -3.49
C LYS A 48 -10.82 16.97 -2.47
N THR A 49 -9.78 17.17 -1.65
CA THR A 49 -9.37 16.27 -0.57
C THR A 49 -9.18 17.02 0.76
N PRO A 50 -10.16 17.83 1.21
CA PRO A 50 -9.96 18.75 2.34
C PRO A 50 -9.64 18.04 3.66
N ASN A 51 -10.19 16.83 3.89
CA ASN A 51 -9.93 16.08 5.12
C ASN A 51 -8.50 15.49 5.12
N LEU A 52 -8.08 14.88 4.02
CA LEU A 52 -6.71 14.37 3.85
C LEU A 52 -5.68 15.51 3.91
N ASP A 53 -5.95 16.63 3.26
CA ASP A 53 -5.08 17.80 3.26
C ASP A 53 -4.93 18.42 4.67
N ALA A 54 -6.03 18.48 5.42
CA ALA A 54 -6.01 18.97 6.80
C ALA A 54 -5.20 18.02 7.72
N LEU A 55 -5.39 16.71 7.58
CA LEU A 55 -4.62 15.70 8.33
C LEU A 55 -3.13 15.74 7.98
N ALA A 56 -2.79 15.82 6.70
CA ALA A 56 -1.41 15.93 6.22
C ALA A 56 -0.75 17.23 6.70
N SER A 57 -1.49 18.34 6.71
CA SER A 57 -1.00 19.64 7.17
C SER A 57 -0.80 19.71 8.69
N ALA A 58 -1.52 18.89 9.45
CA ALA A 58 -1.34 18.75 10.91
C ALA A 58 -0.30 17.70 11.30
N GLY A 59 0.21 16.93 10.33
CA GLY A 59 1.13 15.82 10.54
C GLY A 59 2.47 16.00 9.87
N VAL A 60 3.07 14.89 9.45
CA VAL A 60 4.32 14.80 8.70
C VAL A 60 4.04 14.17 7.34
N LYS A 61 4.24 14.93 6.27
CA LYS A 61 4.17 14.44 4.88
C LYS A 61 5.43 13.69 4.53
N LEU A 62 5.31 12.53 3.89
CA LEU A 62 6.42 11.65 3.54
C LEU A 62 6.77 11.83 2.06
N GLU A 63 7.81 12.62 1.77
CA GLU A 63 8.19 12.99 0.39
C GLU A 63 8.89 11.87 -0.35
N ASN A 64 9.75 11.10 0.31
CA ASN A 64 10.47 9.95 -0.28
C ASN A 64 9.89 8.64 0.24
N TYR A 65 8.58 8.48 0.10
CA TYR A 65 7.85 7.29 0.50
C TYR A 65 7.57 6.38 -0.68
N TYR A 66 7.95 5.10 -0.55
CA TYR A 66 7.86 4.13 -1.63
C TYR A 66 6.97 2.94 -1.29
N VAL A 67 6.20 2.53 -2.30
CA VAL A 67 5.34 1.36 -2.30
C VAL A 67 5.71 0.44 -3.46
N GLN A 68 4.96 -0.60 -3.73
CA GLN A 68 5.17 -1.45 -4.89
C GLN A 68 4.31 -1.00 -6.08
N PRO A 69 4.66 -1.37 -7.31
CA PRO A 69 3.95 -0.90 -8.49
C PRO A 69 2.53 -1.47 -8.62
N ILE A 70 2.14 -2.43 -7.76
CA ILE A 70 0.85 -3.10 -7.83
C ILE A 70 0.41 -3.64 -6.46
N CYS A 71 -0.90 -3.87 -6.29
CA CYS A 71 -1.59 -4.12 -5.01
C CYS A 71 -1.01 -5.24 -4.14
N THR A 72 -1.00 -6.51 -4.60
CA THR A 72 -0.59 -7.66 -3.78
C THR A 72 0.83 -7.52 -3.21
N PRO A 73 1.86 -7.13 -3.99
CA PRO A 73 3.21 -6.91 -3.46
C PRO A 73 3.27 -5.88 -2.34
N THR A 74 2.61 -4.73 -2.49
CA THR A 74 2.54 -3.70 -1.43
C THR A 74 1.89 -4.25 -0.17
N ARG A 75 0.72 -4.86 -0.30
CA ARG A 75 -0.05 -5.38 0.83
C ARG A 75 0.69 -6.52 1.51
N SER A 76 1.39 -7.36 0.76
CA SER A 76 2.24 -8.42 1.33
C SER A 76 3.39 -7.86 2.14
N GLN A 77 4.04 -6.79 1.67
CA GLN A 77 5.14 -6.15 2.40
C GLN A 77 4.66 -5.40 3.64
N LEU A 78 3.52 -4.73 3.56
CA LEU A 78 2.88 -4.10 4.73
C LEU A 78 2.58 -5.14 5.82
N MET A 79 2.00 -6.28 5.43
CA MET A 79 1.58 -7.31 6.38
C MET A 79 2.71 -8.22 6.87
N SER A 80 3.82 -8.35 6.14
CA SER A 80 4.93 -9.25 6.49
C SER A 80 6.22 -8.54 6.91
N GLY A 81 6.39 -7.25 6.58
CA GLY A 81 7.65 -6.53 6.74
C GLY A 81 8.79 -7.05 5.85
N LYS A 82 8.47 -7.86 4.83
CA LYS A 82 9.44 -8.52 3.94
C LYS A 82 9.24 -8.06 2.50
N TYR A 83 10.34 -7.96 1.76
CA TYR A 83 10.26 -7.79 0.31
C TYR A 83 9.53 -8.98 -0.34
N GLN A 84 8.82 -8.72 -1.42
CA GLN A 84 8.07 -9.75 -2.15
C GLN A 84 8.94 -10.88 -2.68
N ILE A 85 10.22 -10.65 -2.94
CA ILE A 85 11.18 -11.70 -3.32
C ILE A 85 11.43 -12.73 -2.20
N HIS A 86 11.09 -12.40 -0.95
CA HIS A 86 11.18 -13.29 0.20
C HIS A 86 9.85 -13.97 0.55
N THR A 87 8.76 -13.60 -0.13
CA THR A 87 7.43 -14.19 0.06
C THR A 87 6.95 -14.98 -1.15
N GLY A 88 7.66 -14.91 -2.29
CA GLY A 88 7.26 -15.52 -3.56
C GLY A 88 6.20 -14.71 -4.33
N LEU A 89 5.88 -13.49 -3.88
CA LEU A 89 4.81 -12.65 -4.45
C LEU A 89 5.36 -11.50 -5.30
N GLN A 90 6.45 -11.73 -6.06
CA GLN A 90 7.15 -10.72 -6.84
C GLN A 90 6.62 -10.52 -8.27
N HIS A 91 5.77 -11.42 -8.79
CA HIS A 91 5.40 -11.37 -10.22
C HIS A 91 4.18 -10.50 -10.52
N GLY A 92 3.20 -10.42 -9.66
CA GLY A 92 1.97 -9.69 -9.98
C GLY A 92 1.00 -9.66 -8.82
N ILE A 93 -0.28 -9.91 -9.10
CA ILE A 93 -1.33 -9.99 -8.10
C ILE A 93 -1.83 -11.43 -7.95
N ILE A 94 -2.40 -11.76 -6.80
CA ILE A 94 -3.09 -13.01 -6.60
C ILE A 94 -4.48 -12.91 -7.21
N TRP A 95 -4.74 -13.71 -8.24
CA TRP A 95 -6.06 -13.81 -8.87
C TRP A 95 -7.02 -14.68 -8.04
N PRO A 96 -8.33 -14.44 -8.11
CA PRO A 96 -9.30 -15.18 -7.30
C PRO A 96 -9.16 -16.71 -7.33
N PRO A 97 -8.92 -17.39 -8.49
CA PRO A 97 -8.79 -18.84 -8.50
C PRO A 97 -7.37 -19.38 -8.27
N GLN A 98 -6.40 -18.54 -7.91
CA GLN A 98 -5.03 -19.01 -7.66
C GLN A 98 -4.91 -19.62 -6.25
N PRO A 99 -4.40 -20.88 -6.13
CA PRO A 99 -4.22 -21.55 -4.85
C PRO A 99 -2.94 -21.11 -4.13
N ASN A 100 -2.80 -19.81 -3.90
CA ASN A 100 -1.71 -19.21 -3.12
C ASN A 100 -2.22 -18.10 -2.20
N CYS A 101 -1.39 -17.72 -1.24
CA CYS A 101 -1.61 -16.56 -0.37
C CYS A 101 -0.31 -16.08 0.24
N LEU A 102 -0.37 -14.98 1.00
CA LEU A 102 0.75 -14.56 1.85
C LEU A 102 1.23 -15.74 2.71
N PRO A 103 2.53 -16.11 2.70
CA PRO A 103 3.03 -17.27 3.41
C PRO A 103 2.54 -17.37 4.85
N LEU A 104 2.07 -18.57 5.24
CA LEU A 104 1.50 -18.81 6.56
C LEU A 104 2.54 -19.01 7.67
N GLY A 105 3.80 -19.25 7.28
CA GLY A 105 4.89 -19.50 8.23
C GLY A 105 5.35 -18.25 9.00
N ASP A 106 5.01 -17.06 8.49
CA ASP A 106 5.37 -15.79 9.10
C ASP A 106 4.15 -15.11 9.72
N PRO A 107 4.27 -14.55 10.94
CA PRO A 107 3.19 -13.77 11.54
C PRO A 107 3.01 -12.46 10.77
N THR A 108 1.75 -12.05 10.61
CA THR A 108 1.42 -10.75 10.02
C THR A 108 1.64 -9.60 11.01
N LEU A 109 1.59 -8.36 10.50
CA LEU A 109 1.51 -7.15 11.32
C LEU A 109 0.39 -7.25 12.37
N ALA A 110 -0.81 -7.68 11.96
CA ALA A 110 -1.95 -7.83 12.89
C ALA A 110 -1.74 -8.94 13.91
N ASP A 111 -1.08 -10.06 13.55
CA ASP A 111 -0.69 -11.10 14.53
C ASP A 111 0.22 -10.52 15.61
N LYS A 112 1.21 -9.69 15.23
CA LYS A 112 2.15 -9.09 16.19
C LYS A 112 1.52 -8.02 17.06
N LEU A 113 0.69 -7.16 16.48
CA LEU A 113 -0.06 -6.16 17.27
C LEU A 113 -1.05 -6.82 18.22
N THR A 114 -1.69 -7.91 17.83
CA THR A 114 -2.56 -8.69 18.72
C THR A 114 -1.75 -9.32 19.86
N GLN A 115 -0.54 -9.85 19.59
CA GLN A 115 0.38 -10.31 20.65
C GLN A 115 0.81 -9.17 21.58
N ALA A 116 0.91 -7.93 21.07
CA ALA A 116 1.19 -6.72 21.84
C ALA A 116 -0.04 -6.19 22.62
N GLY A 117 -1.18 -6.87 22.56
CA GLY A 117 -2.40 -6.53 23.32
C GLY A 117 -3.39 -5.65 22.58
N TYR A 118 -3.20 -5.37 21.28
CA TYR A 118 -4.13 -4.62 20.48
C TYR A 118 -5.38 -5.44 20.12
N ASP A 119 -6.54 -4.78 20.12
CA ASP A 119 -7.72 -5.27 19.40
C ASP A 119 -7.56 -4.83 17.93
N SER A 120 -7.29 -5.81 17.04
CA SER A 120 -6.99 -5.57 15.63
C SER A 120 -8.21 -5.81 14.75
N HIS A 121 -8.58 -4.83 13.93
CA HIS A 121 -9.75 -4.88 13.06
C HIS A 121 -9.40 -4.45 11.64
N ILE A 122 -10.05 -5.06 10.63
CA ILE A 122 -9.92 -4.70 9.23
C ILE A 122 -11.29 -4.49 8.60
N THR A 123 -11.43 -3.42 7.79
CA THR A 123 -12.60 -3.20 6.95
C THR A 123 -12.19 -2.72 5.58
N GLY A 124 -12.48 -3.51 4.53
CA GLY A 124 -12.10 -3.25 3.15
C GLY A 124 -11.43 -4.42 2.44
N LYS A 125 -10.51 -4.13 1.54
CA LYS A 125 -9.82 -5.08 0.65
C LYS A 125 -8.72 -5.87 1.37
N TRP A 126 -8.73 -7.20 1.20
CA TRP A 126 -7.66 -8.09 1.66
C TRP A 126 -6.54 -8.27 0.62
N HIS A 127 -6.85 -8.92 -0.48
CA HIS A 127 -6.00 -9.18 -1.65
C HIS A 127 -4.66 -9.89 -1.35
N LEU A 128 -4.63 -10.76 -0.36
CA LEU A 128 -3.46 -11.57 0.02
C LEU A 128 -3.73 -13.08 -0.07
N GLY A 129 -4.71 -13.47 -0.93
CA GLY A 129 -5.12 -14.84 -1.18
C GLY A 129 -6.13 -15.37 -0.16
N PHE A 130 -6.94 -16.35 -0.60
CA PHE A 130 -8.04 -16.89 0.22
C PHE A 130 -8.40 -18.35 -0.08
N TYR A 131 -7.57 -19.05 -0.85
CA TYR A 131 -7.84 -20.42 -1.29
C TYR A 131 -8.09 -21.41 -0.14
N LYS A 132 -7.65 -21.08 1.07
CA LYS A 132 -7.97 -21.79 2.31
C LYS A 132 -8.23 -20.80 3.46
N LYS A 133 -9.04 -21.23 4.44
CA LYS A 133 -9.45 -20.36 5.57
C LYS A 133 -8.26 -19.81 6.37
N ALA A 134 -7.15 -20.54 6.45
CA ALA A 134 -5.94 -20.07 7.14
C ALA A 134 -5.33 -18.78 6.54
N CYS A 135 -5.66 -18.47 5.26
CA CYS A 135 -5.21 -17.25 4.59
C CYS A 135 -6.09 -16.01 4.88
N TRP A 136 -7.26 -16.21 5.49
CA TRP A 136 -8.25 -15.14 5.67
C TRP A 136 -7.87 -14.18 6.81
N PRO A 137 -8.31 -12.90 6.75
CA PRO A 137 -7.93 -11.89 7.74
C PRO A 137 -8.14 -12.32 9.20
N THR A 138 -9.28 -12.96 9.52
CA THR A 138 -9.60 -13.42 10.87
C THR A 138 -8.68 -14.54 11.38
N ASN A 139 -7.97 -15.23 10.49
CA ASN A 139 -6.96 -16.23 10.82
C ASN A 139 -5.53 -15.67 10.68
N ARG A 140 -5.40 -14.38 10.44
CA ARG A 140 -4.15 -13.65 10.27
C ARG A 140 -4.07 -12.43 11.21
N GLY A 141 -4.56 -12.62 12.44
CA GLY A 141 -4.42 -11.67 13.56
C GLY A 141 -5.54 -10.64 13.71
N PHE A 142 -6.49 -10.54 12.78
CA PHE A 142 -7.61 -9.61 12.92
C PHE A 142 -8.78 -10.26 13.68
N LYS A 143 -9.27 -9.55 14.70
CA LYS A 143 -10.43 -9.94 15.51
C LYS A 143 -11.75 -9.86 14.73
N SER A 144 -11.87 -8.90 13.82
CA SER A 144 -13.02 -8.77 12.93
C SER A 144 -12.60 -8.34 11.53
N PHE A 145 -13.41 -8.73 10.55
CA PHE A 145 -13.25 -8.41 9.15
C PHE A 145 -14.61 -8.09 8.54
N LEU A 146 -14.75 -6.96 7.86
CA LEU A 146 -15.83 -6.68 6.92
C LEU A 146 -15.21 -6.23 5.60
N GLY A 147 -15.47 -6.91 4.50
CA GLY A 147 -14.92 -6.54 3.22
C GLY A 147 -14.83 -7.71 2.24
N TYR A 148 -13.91 -7.63 1.30
CA TYR A 148 -13.74 -8.60 0.25
C TYR A 148 -12.31 -9.16 0.16
N LEU A 149 -12.18 -10.34 -0.44
CA LEU A 149 -10.96 -11.14 -0.40
C LEU A 149 -10.09 -10.98 -1.65
N ALA A 150 -10.69 -10.70 -2.80
CA ALA A 150 -10.03 -10.56 -4.10
C ALA A 150 -9.42 -9.15 -4.32
N GLY A 151 -9.01 -8.87 -5.55
CA GLY A 151 -8.35 -7.62 -5.93
C GLY A 151 -9.27 -6.42 -6.13
N SER A 152 -10.53 -6.66 -6.47
CA SER A 152 -11.58 -5.64 -6.61
C SER A 152 -12.94 -6.31 -6.62
N GLU A 153 -13.98 -5.54 -6.36
CA GLU A 153 -15.38 -5.91 -6.48
C GLU A 153 -16.17 -4.80 -7.19
N ASP A 154 -17.41 -5.08 -7.58
CA ASP A 154 -18.39 -4.05 -7.93
C ASP A 154 -18.79 -3.30 -6.65
N TYR A 155 -18.73 -1.98 -6.65
CA TYR A 155 -18.91 -1.16 -5.44
C TYR A 155 -20.31 -1.22 -4.82
N VAL A 156 -21.31 -1.72 -5.56
CA VAL A 156 -22.71 -1.70 -5.16
C VAL A 156 -23.25 -3.11 -4.98
N THR A 157 -22.94 -4.03 -5.90
CA THR A 157 -23.39 -5.41 -5.83
C THR A 157 -22.44 -6.30 -5.03
N HIS A 158 -21.21 -5.82 -4.77
CA HIS A 158 -20.13 -6.55 -4.08
C HIS A 158 -19.78 -7.87 -4.75
N SER A 159 -19.93 -7.94 -6.05
CA SER A 159 -19.64 -9.12 -6.83
C SER A 159 -18.31 -9.00 -7.59
N ARG A 160 -17.71 -10.15 -7.87
CA ARG A 160 -16.47 -10.24 -8.64
C ARG A 160 -16.62 -11.22 -9.78
N GLY A 161 -16.26 -10.76 -10.99
CA GLY A 161 -16.14 -11.61 -12.17
C GLY A 161 -14.72 -12.11 -12.39
N TYR A 162 -14.58 -13.26 -13.02
CA TYR A 162 -13.31 -13.80 -13.52
C TYR A 162 -13.55 -14.63 -14.78
N VAL A 163 -12.62 -14.58 -15.74
CA VAL A 163 -12.70 -15.42 -16.96
C VAL A 163 -11.70 -16.57 -16.83
N PHE A 164 -12.21 -17.79 -16.79
CA PHE A 164 -11.42 -19.02 -16.74
C PHE A 164 -11.72 -19.90 -17.96
N ASN A 165 -10.72 -20.14 -18.81
CA ASN A 165 -10.84 -20.98 -20.03
C ASN A 165 -12.08 -20.61 -20.88
N SER A 166 -12.32 -19.31 -21.09
CA SER A 166 -13.48 -18.75 -21.79
C SER A 166 -14.82 -18.88 -21.05
N GLU A 167 -14.87 -19.43 -19.86
CA GLU A 167 -16.02 -19.40 -18.96
C GLU A 167 -16.03 -18.12 -18.12
N HIS A 168 -17.18 -17.48 -18.00
CA HIS A 168 -17.37 -16.31 -17.14
C HIS A 168 -17.86 -16.75 -15.77
N TRP A 169 -16.98 -16.72 -14.79
CA TRP A 169 -17.34 -16.96 -13.39
C TRP A 169 -17.74 -15.64 -12.75
N HIS A 170 -18.71 -15.68 -11.89
CA HIS A 170 -19.21 -14.52 -11.18
C HIS A 170 -19.76 -14.94 -9.82
N GLY A 171 -19.43 -14.19 -8.77
CA GLY A 171 -19.90 -14.51 -7.42
C GLY A 171 -19.75 -13.31 -6.48
N LEU A 172 -20.47 -13.38 -5.37
CA LEU A 172 -20.34 -12.44 -4.26
C LEU A 172 -18.92 -12.56 -3.66
N ASP A 173 -18.24 -11.45 -3.50
CA ASP A 173 -16.97 -11.36 -2.76
C ASP A 173 -17.10 -10.32 -1.64
N PHE A 174 -18.02 -10.54 -0.72
CA PHE A 174 -18.23 -9.67 0.43
C PHE A 174 -18.58 -10.47 1.68
N ARG A 175 -17.91 -10.17 2.79
CA ARG A 175 -18.01 -10.96 4.00
C ARG A 175 -18.02 -10.12 5.26
N ASP A 176 -18.74 -10.62 6.28
CA ASP A 176 -18.62 -10.18 7.66
C ASP A 176 -18.06 -11.37 8.48
N GLY A 177 -16.81 -11.24 8.90
CA GLY A 177 -16.05 -12.35 9.45
C GLY A 177 -15.80 -13.45 8.41
N LEU A 178 -16.36 -14.63 8.65
CA LEU A 178 -16.25 -15.79 7.74
C LEU A 178 -17.49 -15.96 6.85
N GLU A 179 -18.59 -15.27 7.14
CA GLU A 179 -19.87 -15.46 6.48
C GLU A 179 -20.04 -14.50 5.29
N PRO A 180 -20.65 -14.97 4.20
CA PRO A 180 -21.07 -14.10 3.10
C PRO A 180 -22.07 -13.04 3.59
N ALA A 181 -21.89 -11.79 3.16
CA ALA A 181 -22.65 -10.65 3.66
C ALA A 181 -23.44 -9.95 2.54
N SER A 182 -24.43 -10.63 1.96
CA SER A 182 -25.28 -10.12 0.88
C SER A 182 -26.23 -8.98 1.31
N ASN A 183 -26.42 -8.77 2.62
CA ASN A 183 -27.24 -7.70 3.17
C ASN A 183 -26.68 -6.30 2.94
N TYR A 184 -25.44 -6.17 2.48
CA TYR A 184 -24.82 -4.90 2.09
C TYR A 184 -25.05 -4.56 0.61
N SER A 185 -25.61 -5.46 -0.19
CA SER A 185 -25.95 -5.18 -1.59
C SER A 185 -26.79 -3.92 -1.72
N ALA A 186 -26.53 -3.14 -2.74
CA ALA A 186 -27.07 -1.81 -3.00
C ALA A 186 -26.54 -0.67 -2.09
N ILE A 187 -25.53 -0.92 -1.26
CA ILE A 187 -24.86 0.10 -0.49
C ILE A 187 -23.43 0.27 -1.03
N TYR A 188 -23.02 1.49 -1.35
CA TYR A 188 -21.71 1.79 -1.92
C TYR A 188 -20.55 1.42 -0.96
N SER A 189 -19.60 0.59 -1.40
CA SER A 189 -18.54 -0.01 -0.56
C SER A 189 -17.80 0.99 0.32
N THR A 190 -17.42 2.15 -0.24
CA THR A 190 -16.69 3.17 0.53
C THR A 190 -17.47 3.63 1.76
N HIS A 191 -18.80 3.80 1.63
CA HIS A 191 -19.67 4.12 2.76
C HIS A 191 -19.76 2.97 3.76
N VAL A 192 -19.88 1.73 3.27
CA VAL A 192 -19.92 0.53 4.14
C VAL A 192 -18.64 0.42 4.97
N PHE A 193 -17.48 0.60 4.36
CA PHE A 193 -16.20 0.51 5.07
C PHE A 193 -16.02 1.63 6.10
N ALA A 194 -16.38 2.87 5.73
CA ALA A 194 -16.36 3.99 6.66
C ALA A 194 -17.29 3.76 7.86
N GLN A 195 -18.53 3.33 7.60
CA GLN A 195 -19.51 3.04 8.66
C GLN A 195 -19.04 1.92 9.59
N ARG A 196 -18.45 0.83 9.05
CA ARG A 196 -17.90 -0.24 9.90
C ARG A 196 -16.71 0.27 10.71
N ALA A 197 -15.82 1.08 10.15
CA ALA A 197 -14.73 1.69 10.89
C ALA A 197 -15.23 2.55 12.06
N GLN A 198 -16.26 3.38 11.83
CA GLN A 198 -16.92 4.16 12.88
C GLN A 198 -17.52 3.26 13.97
N GLN A 199 -18.24 2.19 13.59
CA GLN A 199 -18.81 1.22 14.54
C GLN A 199 -17.73 0.55 15.40
N VAL A 200 -16.59 0.16 14.79
CA VAL A 200 -15.45 -0.40 15.51
C VAL A 200 -14.92 0.59 16.56
N ILE A 201 -14.77 1.87 16.18
CA ILE A 201 -14.31 2.93 17.08
C ILE A 201 -15.30 3.17 18.23
N GLU A 202 -16.60 3.27 17.93
CA GLU A 202 -17.66 3.51 18.91
C GLU A 202 -17.81 2.36 19.92
N GLN A 203 -17.56 1.12 19.49
CA GLN A 203 -17.69 -0.09 20.32
C GLN A 203 -16.37 -0.55 20.97
N HIS A 204 -15.28 0.17 20.69
CA HIS A 204 -13.95 -0.23 21.16
C HIS A 204 -13.84 -0.19 22.69
N ASP A 205 -13.25 -1.24 23.26
CA ASP A 205 -12.86 -1.31 24.68
C ASP A 205 -11.67 -0.37 24.94
N LYS A 206 -11.96 0.81 25.49
CA LYS A 206 -10.95 1.86 25.77
C LYS A 206 -9.88 1.46 26.79
N GLN A 207 -9.95 0.25 27.35
CA GLN A 207 -8.91 -0.33 28.21
C GLN A 207 -7.82 -1.06 27.42
N LYS A 208 -7.95 -1.12 26.09
CA LYS A 208 -7.01 -1.74 25.17
C LYS A 208 -6.62 -0.77 24.07
N PRO A 209 -5.43 -0.91 23.48
CA PRO A 209 -5.09 -0.18 22.28
C PRO A 209 -5.82 -0.76 21.07
N LEU A 210 -6.23 0.10 20.13
CA LEU A 210 -6.91 -0.24 18.89
C LEU A 210 -5.90 -0.30 17.75
N PHE A 211 -5.94 -1.35 16.92
CA PHE A 211 -5.41 -1.35 15.56
C PHE A 211 -6.55 -1.45 14.56
N LEU A 212 -6.79 -0.39 13.81
CA LEU A 212 -7.83 -0.33 12.77
C LEU A 212 -7.17 -0.15 11.40
N TYR A 213 -7.21 -1.19 10.57
CA TYR A 213 -6.75 -1.17 9.20
C TYR A 213 -7.94 -0.99 8.25
N VAL A 214 -7.93 0.10 7.48
CA VAL A 214 -9.00 0.45 6.54
C VAL A 214 -8.43 0.52 5.12
N PRO A 215 -8.22 -0.63 4.47
CA PRO A 215 -7.81 -0.69 3.06
C PRO A 215 -9.03 -0.48 2.16
N PHE A 216 -9.30 0.77 1.80
CA PHE A 216 -10.37 1.08 0.86
C PHE A 216 -10.14 0.40 -0.50
N GLN A 217 -11.22 0.08 -1.23
CA GLN A 217 -11.13 -0.19 -2.66
C GLN A 217 -10.92 1.10 -3.46
N ALA A 218 -11.44 2.22 -2.97
CA ALA A 218 -11.30 3.52 -3.60
C ALA A 218 -9.81 3.90 -3.71
N VAL A 219 -9.35 4.29 -4.89
CA VAL A 219 -10.13 4.68 -6.06
C VAL A 219 -9.95 3.71 -7.26
N HIS A 220 -9.79 2.42 -6.99
CA HIS A 220 -9.59 1.35 -7.98
C HIS A 220 -10.87 1.13 -8.82
N GLY A 221 -10.74 0.75 -10.08
CA GLY A 221 -11.88 0.29 -10.89
C GLY A 221 -12.62 -0.95 -10.32
N PRO A 222 -13.91 -1.14 -10.66
CA PRO A 222 -14.69 -0.40 -11.64
C PRO A 222 -14.96 1.06 -11.20
N LEU A 223 -15.09 1.96 -12.18
CA LEU A 223 -15.32 3.37 -11.90
C LEU A 223 -16.81 3.59 -11.58
N GLU A 224 -17.10 3.63 -10.30
CA GLU A 224 -18.45 3.79 -9.76
C GLU A 224 -18.45 4.73 -8.58
N VAL A 225 -19.37 5.69 -8.57
CA VAL A 225 -19.58 6.60 -7.45
C VAL A 225 -21.00 7.16 -7.50
N PRO A 226 -21.65 7.42 -6.35
CA PRO A 226 -22.93 8.11 -6.34
C PRO A 226 -22.87 9.47 -7.07
N ASP A 227 -23.91 9.79 -7.83
CA ASP A 227 -23.94 10.97 -8.70
C ASP A 227 -23.63 12.30 -7.95
N SER A 228 -24.01 12.40 -6.67
CA SER A 228 -23.73 13.58 -5.85
C SER A 228 -22.25 13.93 -5.76
N TYR A 229 -21.37 12.92 -5.75
CA TYR A 229 -19.92 13.14 -5.72
C TYR A 229 -19.34 13.48 -7.09
N ARG A 230 -20.02 13.06 -8.18
CA ARG A 230 -19.63 13.36 -9.55
C ARG A 230 -20.05 14.76 -10.02
N GLU A 231 -21.15 15.27 -9.49
CA GLU A 231 -21.73 16.57 -9.86
C GLU A 231 -20.71 17.74 -9.82
N PRO A 232 -19.86 17.90 -8.78
CA PRO A 232 -18.88 18.98 -8.74
C PRO A 232 -17.84 18.94 -9.86
N TYR A 233 -17.66 17.78 -10.50
CA TYR A 233 -16.62 17.52 -11.50
C TYR A 233 -17.14 17.45 -12.94
N LYS A 234 -18.38 17.86 -13.21
CA LYS A 234 -18.98 17.83 -14.57
C LYS A 234 -18.24 18.67 -15.61
N PHE A 235 -17.41 19.59 -15.17
CA PHE A 235 -16.55 20.39 -16.05
C PHE A 235 -15.36 19.58 -16.61
N ILE A 236 -14.98 18.47 -15.99
CA ILE A 236 -13.95 17.54 -16.51
C ILE A 236 -14.58 16.76 -17.66
N THR A 237 -13.99 16.89 -18.85
CA THR A 237 -14.51 16.26 -20.07
C THR A 237 -14.22 14.78 -20.17
N ASP A 238 -13.09 14.32 -19.61
CA ASP A 238 -12.75 12.90 -19.51
C ASP A 238 -13.65 12.23 -18.47
N LYS A 239 -14.46 11.25 -18.89
CA LYS A 239 -15.44 10.60 -18.05
C LYS A 239 -14.82 9.75 -16.94
N ASN A 240 -13.72 9.07 -17.23
CA ASN A 240 -13.02 8.24 -16.25
C ASN A 240 -12.44 9.13 -15.16
N ARG A 241 -11.77 10.22 -15.56
CA ARG A 241 -11.25 11.23 -14.65
C ARG A 241 -12.33 11.89 -13.80
N GLN A 242 -13.48 12.18 -14.41
CA GLN A 242 -14.64 12.77 -13.69
C GLN A 242 -15.16 11.84 -12.58
N ILE A 243 -15.34 10.54 -12.88
CA ILE A 243 -15.83 9.55 -11.91
C ILE A 243 -14.77 9.33 -10.84
N TYR A 244 -13.52 9.16 -11.23
CA TYR A 244 -12.38 9.01 -10.33
C TYR A 244 -12.27 10.17 -9.33
N ALA A 245 -12.43 11.41 -9.79
CA ALA A 245 -12.43 12.59 -8.91
C ALA A 245 -13.57 12.52 -7.87
N GLY A 246 -14.75 12.06 -8.27
CA GLY A 246 -15.87 11.82 -7.35
C GLY A 246 -15.56 10.70 -6.34
N MET A 247 -14.94 9.61 -6.77
CA MET A 247 -14.51 8.50 -5.89
C MET A 247 -13.48 8.98 -4.87
N THR A 248 -12.53 9.82 -5.31
CA THR A 248 -11.52 10.42 -4.44
C THR A 248 -12.15 11.30 -3.34
N THR A 249 -13.09 12.16 -3.73
CA THR A 249 -13.81 13.02 -2.76
C THR A 249 -14.67 12.20 -1.79
N CYS A 250 -15.31 11.12 -2.27
CA CYS A 250 -16.08 10.22 -1.39
C CYS A 250 -15.18 9.52 -0.37
N MET A 251 -13.99 9.10 -0.76
CA MET A 251 -13.01 8.50 0.15
C MET A 251 -12.47 9.54 1.15
N ASP A 252 -12.21 10.76 0.71
CA ASP A 252 -11.78 11.86 1.60
C ASP A 252 -12.84 12.15 2.68
N GLU A 253 -14.11 12.18 2.31
CA GLU A 253 -15.22 12.34 3.26
C GLU A 253 -15.27 11.14 4.24
N ALA A 254 -15.09 9.92 3.75
CA ALA A 254 -15.04 8.72 4.58
C ALA A 254 -13.91 8.79 5.62
N VAL A 255 -12.72 9.27 5.24
CA VAL A 255 -11.59 9.51 6.15
C VAL A 255 -11.92 10.59 7.19
N GLY A 256 -12.58 11.68 6.78
CA GLY A 256 -13.08 12.72 7.67
C GLY A 256 -14.02 12.15 8.74
N ASN A 257 -15.01 11.35 8.32
CA ASN A 257 -15.98 10.71 9.21
C ASN A 257 -15.32 9.76 10.24
N ILE A 258 -14.33 8.97 9.83
CA ILE A 258 -13.54 8.11 10.73
C ILE A 258 -12.79 8.97 11.76
N THR A 259 -12.13 10.02 11.32
CA THR A 259 -11.34 10.92 12.18
C THR A 259 -12.23 11.65 13.18
N ASP A 260 -13.39 12.13 12.76
CA ASP A 260 -14.34 12.81 13.64
C ASP A 260 -14.96 11.86 14.67
N THR A 261 -15.14 10.57 14.30
CA THR A 261 -15.58 9.56 15.27
C THR A 261 -14.50 9.29 16.31
N LEU A 262 -13.20 9.21 15.92
CA LEU A 262 -12.09 9.10 16.88
C LEU A 262 -12.05 10.27 17.87
N LYS A 263 -12.29 11.50 17.39
CA LYS A 263 -12.37 12.71 18.23
C LYS A 263 -13.56 12.65 19.18
N LYS A 264 -14.74 12.33 18.66
CA LYS A 264 -16.01 12.21 19.42
C LYS A 264 -15.89 11.18 20.54
N GLU A 265 -15.26 10.03 20.26
CA GLU A 265 -15.07 8.96 21.25
C GLU A 265 -13.89 9.22 22.20
N GLY A 266 -13.14 10.31 22.03
CA GLY A 266 -12.01 10.67 22.88
C GLY A 266 -10.75 9.81 22.66
N LEU A 267 -10.68 9.06 21.55
CA LEU A 267 -9.54 8.21 21.21
C LEU A 267 -8.44 8.98 20.46
N TRP A 268 -8.80 10.08 19.78
CA TRP A 268 -7.89 10.85 18.93
C TRP A 268 -6.61 11.29 19.65
N SER A 269 -6.73 11.74 20.92
CA SER A 269 -5.59 12.25 21.70
C SER A 269 -4.46 11.22 21.91
N ASN A 270 -4.77 9.93 21.80
CA ASN A 270 -3.80 8.83 21.89
C ASN A 270 -3.81 7.96 20.62
N THR A 271 -3.90 8.59 19.44
CA THR A 271 -3.95 7.87 18.16
C THR A 271 -2.82 8.33 17.24
N VAL A 272 -2.13 7.37 16.63
CA VAL A 272 -1.29 7.56 15.44
C VAL A 272 -2.11 7.17 14.22
N PHE A 273 -2.31 8.13 13.34
CA PHE A 273 -3.05 7.98 12.10
C PHE A 273 -2.09 7.99 10.91
N VAL A 274 -2.12 6.94 10.10
CA VAL A 274 -1.29 6.77 8.90
C VAL A 274 -2.20 6.73 7.68
N PHE A 275 -1.88 7.53 6.67
CA PHE A 275 -2.43 7.40 5.33
C PHE A 275 -1.33 6.91 4.39
N SER A 276 -1.66 5.95 3.53
CA SER A 276 -0.77 5.38 2.52
C SER A 276 -1.56 5.01 1.27
N THR A 277 -0.88 4.98 0.12
CA THR A 277 -1.38 4.36 -1.11
C THR A 277 -0.70 3.02 -1.32
N ASP A 278 -1.33 2.11 -2.10
CA ASP A 278 -0.73 0.79 -2.35
C ASP A 278 0.10 0.73 -3.64
N ASN A 279 -0.14 1.61 -4.58
CA ASN A 279 0.67 1.81 -5.79
C ASN A 279 0.33 3.18 -6.41
N GLY A 280 1.02 3.53 -7.48
CA GLY A 280 0.67 4.71 -8.26
C GLY A 280 -0.69 4.58 -8.96
N GLY A 281 -1.28 5.70 -9.32
CA GLY A 281 -2.59 5.78 -9.97
C GLY A 281 -2.65 5.05 -11.30
N GLN A 282 -3.82 4.44 -11.58
CA GLN A 282 -4.12 3.81 -12.86
C GLN A 282 -4.64 4.88 -13.85
N ILE A 283 -3.81 5.27 -14.80
CA ILE A 283 -4.14 6.31 -15.79
C ILE A 283 -5.38 5.95 -16.63
N LEU A 284 -5.54 4.68 -16.98
CA LEU A 284 -6.68 4.22 -17.79
C LEU A 284 -8.01 4.29 -17.04
N ASP A 285 -7.96 4.38 -15.72
CA ASP A 285 -9.12 4.55 -14.83
C ASP A 285 -9.21 5.96 -14.23
N GLY A 286 -8.49 6.92 -14.84
CA GLY A 286 -8.58 8.33 -14.46
C GLY A 286 -7.65 8.77 -13.33
N GLY A 287 -6.83 7.88 -12.76
CA GLY A 287 -5.76 8.24 -11.82
C GLY A 287 -4.65 9.03 -12.51
N ASN A 288 -3.89 9.83 -11.77
CA ASN A 288 -2.82 10.63 -12.35
C ASN A 288 -1.59 10.74 -11.44
N ASN A 289 -0.40 10.58 -12.05
CA ASN A 289 0.87 10.58 -11.30
C ASN A 289 1.78 11.77 -11.67
N TRP A 290 1.26 12.72 -12.45
CA TRP A 290 2.02 13.89 -12.88
C TRP A 290 2.69 14.62 -11.70
N PRO A 291 3.95 15.07 -11.83
CA PRO A 291 4.82 15.01 -13.01
C PRO A 291 5.69 13.75 -13.09
N LEU A 292 5.43 12.72 -12.28
CA LEU A 292 6.19 11.49 -12.23
C LEU A 292 6.02 10.66 -13.50
N ARG A 293 7.08 9.94 -13.89
CA ARG A 293 7.11 9.05 -15.04
C ARG A 293 6.38 7.74 -14.77
N GLY A 294 5.56 7.27 -15.71
CA GLY A 294 4.87 5.98 -15.62
C GLY A 294 3.63 5.98 -14.72
N TRP A 295 3.12 4.79 -14.42
CA TRP A 295 1.92 4.58 -13.62
C TRP A 295 1.86 3.16 -13.05
N LYS A 296 0.74 2.78 -12.40
CA LYS A 296 0.47 1.44 -11.86
C LYS A 296 1.05 0.33 -12.74
N GLY A 297 1.73 -0.62 -12.14
CA GLY A 297 2.38 -1.75 -12.82
C GLY A 297 3.76 -1.45 -13.37
N SER A 298 4.22 -0.19 -13.39
CA SER A 298 5.55 0.18 -13.87
C SER A 298 6.55 0.36 -12.70
N LEU A 299 7.85 0.19 -12.99
CA LEU A 299 8.93 0.42 -12.02
C LEU A 299 9.42 1.89 -11.99
N TRP A 300 8.80 2.75 -12.80
CA TRP A 300 9.04 4.19 -12.78
C TRP A 300 8.49 4.84 -11.51
N GLU A 301 8.92 6.06 -11.21
CA GLU A 301 8.46 6.79 -10.02
C GLU A 301 6.93 6.87 -9.95
N GLY A 302 6.24 7.12 -11.05
CA GLY A 302 4.76 7.16 -11.09
C GLY A 302 4.06 5.84 -10.76
N GLY A 303 4.78 4.72 -10.73
CA GLY A 303 4.24 3.43 -10.29
C GLY A 303 4.56 3.09 -8.84
N THR A 304 5.68 3.61 -8.31
CA THR A 304 6.25 3.16 -7.03
C THR A 304 6.38 4.25 -5.96
N HIS A 305 6.33 5.52 -6.34
CA HIS A 305 6.34 6.63 -5.40
C HIS A 305 4.96 6.82 -4.80
N GLY A 306 4.80 6.43 -3.54
CA GLY A 306 3.53 6.46 -2.83
C GLY A 306 3.17 7.85 -2.30
N VAL A 307 1.88 8.07 -2.12
CA VAL A 307 1.36 9.20 -1.33
C VAL A 307 1.23 8.73 0.12
N GLY A 308 1.87 9.43 1.06
CA GLY A 308 1.82 9.03 2.47
C GLY A 308 2.02 10.19 3.43
N PHE A 309 1.37 10.12 4.59
CA PHE A 309 1.60 11.01 5.72
C PHE A 309 1.25 10.33 7.04
N VAL A 310 1.79 10.87 8.12
CA VAL A 310 1.45 10.48 9.50
C VAL A 310 0.95 11.69 10.25
N THR A 311 -0.18 11.57 10.91
CA THR A 311 -0.69 12.62 11.81
C THR A 311 -1.05 12.04 13.17
N SER A 312 -0.73 12.78 14.22
CA SER A 312 -1.02 12.38 15.59
C SER A 312 -0.86 13.59 16.52
N PRO A 313 -1.74 13.75 17.53
CA PRO A 313 -1.48 14.69 18.61
C PRO A 313 -0.26 14.34 19.47
N LEU A 314 0.28 13.13 19.33
CA LEU A 314 1.47 12.66 20.06
C LEU A 314 2.78 13.11 19.38
N LEU A 315 2.72 13.61 18.14
CA LEU A 315 3.90 14.14 17.45
C LEU A 315 4.35 15.44 18.12
N PRO A 316 5.66 15.64 18.34
CA PRO A 316 6.20 16.92 18.78
C PRO A 316 5.81 18.07 17.83
N ALA A 317 5.58 19.26 18.39
CA ALA A 317 5.16 20.43 17.61
C ALA A 317 6.15 20.79 16.48
N GLU A 318 7.42 20.48 16.67
CA GLU A 318 8.52 20.79 15.75
C GLU A 318 8.42 20.02 14.43
N VAL A 319 7.78 18.85 14.44
CA VAL A 319 7.61 18.02 13.23
C VAL A 319 6.23 18.15 12.61
N GLN A 320 5.24 18.66 13.35
CA GLN A 320 3.89 18.87 12.81
C GLN A 320 3.90 19.90 11.68
N GLY A 321 3.21 19.61 10.59
CA GLY A 321 3.13 20.44 9.38
C GLY A 321 4.38 20.37 8.48
N THR A 322 5.36 19.53 8.82
CA THR A 322 6.61 19.41 8.05
C THR A 322 6.51 18.40 6.92
N VAL A 323 7.56 18.42 6.07
CA VAL A 323 7.81 17.43 5.02
C VAL A 323 9.06 16.65 5.39
N ASN A 324 8.92 15.36 5.57
CA ASN A 324 10.04 14.44 5.79
C ASN A 324 10.54 13.92 4.43
N ARG A 325 11.82 14.13 4.14
CA ARG A 325 12.48 13.75 2.88
C ARG A 325 13.35 12.50 2.99
N GLU A 326 13.31 11.84 4.13
CA GLU A 326 14.05 10.61 4.37
C GLU A 326 13.43 9.44 3.60
N LEU A 327 14.26 8.48 3.22
CA LEU A 327 13.82 7.30 2.48
C LEU A 327 13.01 6.39 3.39
N ILE A 328 11.74 6.17 3.04
CA ILE A 328 10.79 5.31 3.77
C ILE A 328 10.10 4.37 2.76
N HIS A 329 9.87 3.14 3.15
CA HIS A 329 9.27 2.12 2.30
C HIS A 329 8.10 1.42 3.01
N VAL A 330 7.14 0.90 2.25
CA VAL A 330 5.94 0.25 2.82
C VAL A 330 6.26 -0.91 3.76
N SER A 331 7.38 -1.62 3.55
CA SER A 331 7.84 -2.68 4.47
C SER A 331 8.25 -2.16 5.86
N ASP A 332 8.55 -0.87 5.97
CA ASP A 332 8.97 -0.23 7.24
C ASP A 332 7.81 -0.08 8.22
N TRP A 333 6.57 -0.08 7.74
CA TRP A 333 5.42 0.02 8.63
C TRP A 333 5.33 -1.13 9.61
N TYR A 334 5.72 -2.34 9.21
CA TYR A 334 5.67 -3.49 10.12
C TYR A 334 6.49 -3.26 11.40
N PRO A 335 7.82 -3.07 11.35
CA PRO A 335 8.61 -2.79 12.56
C PRO A 335 8.28 -1.43 13.18
N THR A 336 7.90 -0.42 12.41
CA THR A 336 7.55 0.91 12.94
C THR A 336 6.31 0.85 13.82
N LEU A 337 5.25 0.16 13.38
CA LEU A 337 4.01 0.04 14.14
C LEU A 337 4.19 -0.89 15.35
N VAL A 338 4.95 -1.99 15.20
CA VAL A 338 5.11 -3.00 16.24
C VAL A 338 6.16 -2.59 17.29
N GLU A 339 7.36 -2.16 16.88
CA GLU A 339 8.40 -1.76 17.83
C GLU A 339 8.32 -0.27 18.17
N GLY A 340 8.19 0.60 17.14
CA GLY A 340 8.26 2.03 17.32
C GLY A 340 7.05 2.60 18.09
N ILE A 341 5.84 2.12 17.78
CA ILE A 341 4.60 2.66 18.34
C ILE A 341 4.04 1.77 19.43
N ALA A 342 3.90 0.45 19.20
CA ALA A 342 3.36 -0.46 20.19
C ALA A 342 4.38 -0.87 21.28
N GLY A 343 5.67 -0.59 21.10
CA GLY A 343 6.72 -0.94 22.04
C GLY A 343 6.96 -2.44 22.19
N TRP A 344 6.48 -3.24 21.23
CA TRP A 344 6.60 -4.70 21.26
C TRP A 344 7.88 -5.17 20.58
N ASN A 345 8.60 -6.09 21.19
CA ASN A 345 9.89 -6.55 20.71
C ASN A 345 9.76 -7.58 19.58
N LEU A 346 10.43 -7.33 18.45
CA LEU A 346 10.50 -8.20 17.27
C LEU A 346 11.75 -9.09 17.24
N ASN A 347 12.46 -9.26 18.36
CA ASN A 347 13.69 -10.05 18.42
C ASN A 347 13.56 -11.41 17.72
N GLY A 348 14.50 -11.70 16.82
CA GLY A 348 14.55 -12.94 16.04
C GLY A 348 13.62 -12.96 14.81
N THR A 349 12.80 -11.95 14.58
CA THR A 349 12.00 -11.81 13.35
C THR A 349 12.90 -11.26 12.23
N LYS A 350 13.03 -12.00 11.12
CA LYS A 350 13.78 -11.52 9.95
C LYS A 350 12.85 -10.63 9.11
N LEU A 351 13.18 -9.36 9.01
CA LEU A 351 12.44 -8.36 8.25
C LEU A 351 13.38 -7.67 7.24
N ASP A 352 12.79 -7.13 6.18
CA ASP A 352 13.45 -6.21 5.24
C ASP A 352 13.10 -4.75 5.57
N GLY A 353 12.09 -4.55 6.40
CA GLY A 353 11.67 -3.25 6.92
C GLY A 353 12.53 -2.78 8.10
N PHE A 354 12.58 -1.47 8.29
CA PHE A 354 13.24 -0.77 9.39
C PHE A 354 12.21 -0.04 10.24
N ASN A 355 12.44 0.04 11.55
CA ASN A 355 11.67 0.94 12.39
C ASN A 355 12.09 2.39 12.08
N VAL A 356 11.19 3.16 11.49
CA VAL A 356 11.39 4.57 11.10
C VAL A 356 10.59 5.54 11.97
N TRP A 357 10.12 5.10 13.15
CA TRP A 357 9.32 5.96 14.03
C TRP A 357 10.07 7.23 14.43
N ASP A 358 11.33 7.12 14.84
CA ASP A 358 12.14 8.29 15.22
C ASP A 358 12.39 9.21 14.01
N THR A 359 12.54 8.65 12.82
CA THR A 359 12.65 9.43 11.57
C THR A 359 11.40 10.29 11.35
N ILE A 360 10.21 9.73 11.57
CA ILE A 360 8.94 10.43 11.39
C ILE A 360 8.67 11.39 12.55
N SER A 361 8.87 10.95 13.80
CA SER A 361 8.46 11.70 14.99
C SER A 361 9.48 12.70 15.50
N GLN A 362 10.76 12.57 15.12
CA GLN A 362 11.84 13.43 15.60
C GLN A 362 12.66 14.05 14.46
N GLY A 363 12.43 13.66 13.19
CA GLY A 363 13.16 14.16 12.04
C GLY A 363 14.61 13.68 11.97
N VAL A 364 14.97 12.58 12.65
CA VAL A 364 16.32 12.01 12.54
C VAL A 364 16.49 11.27 11.21
N PRO A 365 17.74 11.12 10.70
CA PRO A 365 17.98 10.38 9.46
C PRO A 365 17.38 8.98 9.47
N SER A 366 16.83 8.54 8.33
CA SER A 366 16.30 7.20 8.20
C SER A 366 17.39 6.14 8.32
N PRO A 367 17.13 5.04 9.03
CA PRO A 367 18.02 3.88 8.99
C PRO A 367 18.01 3.20 7.61
N ARG A 368 17.01 3.49 6.77
CA ARG A 368 16.92 2.98 5.41
C ARG A 368 17.73 3.85 4.45
N ILE A 369 18.75 3.27 3.84
CA ILE A 369 19.55 3.92 2.79
C ILE A 369 19.38 3.25 1.43
N GLU A 370 18.68 2.11 1.40
CA GLU A 370 18.45 1.29 0.21
C GLU A 370 17.05 0.68 0.24
N LEU A 371 16.42 0.59 -0.91
CA LEU A 371 15.20 -0.18 -1.09
C LEU A 371 15.24 -0.97 -2.40
N LEU A 372 14.73 -2.20 -2.34
CA LEU A 372 14.49 -3.02 -3.51
C LEU A 372 13.04 -2.82 -3.96
N HIS A 373 12.84 -2.27 -5.16
CA HIS A 373 11.50 -2.19 -5.74
C HIS A 373 11.03 -3.58 -6.17
N ASN A 374 11.84 -4.30 -6.93
CA ASN A 374 11.52 -5.68 -7.32
C ASN A 374 12.72 -6.40 -7.96
N ILE A 375 12.64 -7.74 -7.99
CA ILE A 375 13.34 -8.64 -8.93
C ILE A 375 12.30 -9.66 -9.38
N ASP A 376 11.86 -9.57 -10.63
CA ASP A 376 10.85 -10.45 -11.21
C ASP A 376 11.43 -11.17 -12.44
N PRO A 377 11.82 -12.45 -12.28
CA PRO A 377 12.40 -13.22 -13.37
C PRO A 377 11.39 -13.58 -14.48
N GLU A 378 10.09 -13.49 -14.20
CA GLU A 378 9.02 -13.80 -15.17
C GLU A 378 8.64 -12.57 -16.03
N GLY A 379 9.22 -11.41 -15.72
CA GLY A 379 9.02 -10.17 -16.47
C GLY A 379 7.80 -9.35 -16.04
N ALA A 380 7.37 -8.42 -16.87
CA ALA A 380 6.23 -7.58 -16.53
C ALA A 380 4.92 -8.38 -16.58
N PRO A 381 4.12 -8.41 -15.50
CA PRO A 381 2.82 -9.05 -15.55
C PRO A 381 1.91 -8.33 -16.55
N PRO A 382 0.95 -9.04 -17.17
CA PRO A 382 -0.05 -8.41 -18.01
C PRO A 382 -0.86 -7.39 -17.18
N LEU A 383 -1.39 -6.34 -17.83
CA LEU A 383 -2.33 -5.44 -17.18
C LEU A 383 -3.54 -6.23 -16.70
N GLN A 384 -4.07 -5.87 -15.52
CA GLN A 384 -5.07 -6.63 -14.79
C GLN A 384 -6.34 -7.00 -15.58
N ASP A 385 -6.69 -6.23 -16.59
CA ASP A 385 -7.91 -6.40 -17.39
C ASP A 385 -7.63 -6.70 -18.87
N GLY A 386 -6.36 -6.94 -19.21
CA GLY A 386 -5.95 -7.17 -20.59
C GLY A 386 -6.01 -5.92 -21.49
N ARG A 387 -6.36 -4.75 -20.91
CA ARG A 387 -6.34 -3.50 -21.68
C ARG A 387 -4.91 -3.14 -22.07
N LEU A 388 -4.72 -2.75 -23.29
CA LEU A 388 -3.47 -2.16 -23.76
C LEU A 388 -3.53 -0.64 -23.58
N ALA A 389 -2.43 -0.05 -23.15
CA ALA A 389 -2.33 1.40 -23.16
C ALA A 389 -2.47 1.95 -24.58
N PRO A 390 -3.24 3.04 -24.79
CA PRO A 390 -3.41 3.61 -26.12
C PRO A 390 -2.07 3.96 -26.78
N PRO A 391 -1.95 3.89 -28.11
CA PRO A 391 -0.72 4.29 -28.82
C PRO A 391 -0.24 5.71 -28.52
N SER A 392 -1.17 6.62 -28.18
CA SER A 392 -0.85 7.99 -27.74
C SER A 392 -0.12 8.06 -26.40
N MET A 393 -0.16 6.99 -25.61
CA MET A 393 0.49 6.89 -24.29
C MET A 393 1.67 5.91 -24.28
N THR A 394 1.93 5.25 -25.42
CA THR A 394 2.96 4.22 -25.54
C THR A 394 3.93 4.55 -26.66
N SER A 395 5.22 4.30 -26.44
CA SER A 395 6.18 4.26 -27.55
C SER A 395 5.86 3.08 -28.49
N PRO A 396 6.06 3.19 -29.81
CA PRO A 396 6.04 2.04 -30.72
C PRO A 396 6.98 0.90 -30.30
N SER A 397 8.00 1.22 -29.48
CA SER A 397 8.93 0.28 -28.84
C SER A 397 8.54 -0.13 -27.43
N SER A 398 7.33 0.21 -26.94
CA SER A 398 6.88 -0.08 -25.57
C SER A 398 6.67 -1.57 -25.28
N ASN A 399 6.64 -2.42 -26.26
CA ASN A 399 6.99 -3.84 -26.09
C ASN A 399 8.51 -3.89 -25.95
N TYR A 400 9.00 -3.58 -24.74
CA TYR A 400 10.41 -3.75 -24.40
C TYR A 400 10.79 -5.20 -24.70
N ASP A 401 11.32 -5.43 -25.88
CA ASP A 401 11.82 -6.75 -26.29
C ASP A 401 13.14 -7.01 -25.54
N THR A 402 13.01 -7.54 -24.35
CA THR A 402 14.16 -7.90 -23.51
C THR A 402 14.94 -9.09 -24.05
N SER A 403 14.41 -9.81 -25.05
CA SER A 403 15.14 -10.87 -25.76
C SER A 403 16.32 -10.33 -26.55
N THR A 404 16.34 -9.02 -26.83
CA THR A 404 17.39 -8.32 -27.58
C THR A 404 18.15 -7.31 -26.73
N CYS A 405 18.25 -7.53 -25.40
CA CYS A 405 18.99 -6.64 -24.51
C CYS A 405 20.44 -6.47 -24.99
N ASN A 406 20.80 -5.26 -25.43
CA ASN A 406 22.10 -4.91 -26.03
C ASN A 406 23.08 -4.34 -25.00
N PHE A 407 22.98 -4.77 -23.75
CA PHE A 407 23.83 -4.30 -22.68
C PHE A 407 25.16 -5.10 -22.66
N THR A 408 26.28 -4.38 -22.77
CA THR A 408 27.62 -4.98 -22.89
C THR A 408 28.47 -4.82 -21.62
N PHE A 409 27.99 -4.13 -20.62
CA PHE A 409 28.71 -3.91 -19.37
C PHE A 409 28.82 -5.20 -18.56
N PRO A 410 29.97 -5.58 -18.00
CA PRO A 410 30.13 -6.82 -17.24
C PRO A 410 29.26 -6.80 -15.98
N SER A 411 28.36 -7.77 -15.83
CA SER A 411 27.53 -7.91 -14.65
C SER A 411 27.27 -9.38 -14.34
N ALA A 412 27.27 -9.73 -13.06
CA ALA A 412 26.79 -11.04 -12.59
C ALA A 412 25.24 -11.11 -12.55
N PHE A 413 24.57 -9.97 -12.50
CA PHE A 413 23.11 -9.86 -12.59
C PHE A 413 22.68 -9.89 -14.05
N ASN A 414 21.68 -10.69 -14.37
CA ASN A 414 21.10 -10.72 -15.72
C ASN A 414 20.16 -9.53 -15.90
N VAL A 415 20.61 -8.50 -16.61
CA VAL A 415 19.87 -7.24 -16.82
C VAL A 415 18.62 -7.37 -17.71
N SER A 416 18.36 -8.52 -18.34
CA SER A 416 17.06 -8.79 -18.97
C SER A 416 15.96 -9.10 -17.96
N ILE A 417 16.31 -9.42 -16.72
CA ILE A 417 15.36 -9.58 -15.62
C ILE A 417 14.76 -8.23 -15.26
N ARG A 418 13.45 -8.20 -15.11
CA ARG A 418 12.72 -7.02 -14.63
C ARG A 418 13.04 -6.76 -13.17
N ALA A 419 13.81 -5.71 -12.91
CA ALA A 419 14.17 -5.33 -11.55
C ALA A 419 14.36 -3.82 -11.40
N ALA A 420 14.24 -3.33 -10.17
CA ALA A 420 14.67 -1.98 -9.82
C ALA A 420 15.12 -1.91 -8.35
N ILE A 421 16.13 -1.08 -8.11
CA ILE A 421 16.69 -0.82 -6.79
C ILE A 421 17.02 0.66 -6.65
N ARG A 422 16.80 1.22 -5.46
CA ARG A 422 17.26 2.55 -5.09
C ARG A 422 18.29 2.45 -3.96
N TYR A 423 19.41 3.15 -4.10
CA TYR A 423 20.41 3.34 -3.05
C TYR A 423 20.70 4.83 -2.90
N LYS A 424 20.34 5.42 -1.77
CA LYS A 424 20.34 6.88 -1.55
C LYS A 424 19.60 7.59 -2.69
N ASP A 425 20.31 8.41 -3.47
CA ASP A 425 19.75 9.20 -4.56
C ASP A 425 19.70 8.45 -5.90
N TRP A 426 20.36 7.30 -6.00
CA TRP A 426 20.50 6.56 -7.26
C TRP A 426 19.47 5.47 -7.41
N LYS A 427 18.77 5.44 -8.55
CA LYS A 427 17.81 4.40 -8.91
C LYS A 427 18.24 3.71 -10.21
N LEU A 428 18.37 2.39 -10.12
CA LEU A 428 18.62 1.51 -11.27
C LEU A 428 17.36 0.75 -11.62
N ILE A 429 17.06 0.67 -12.91
CA ILE A 429 16.00 -0.17 -13.46
C ILE A 429 16.59 -1.08 -14.53
N THR A 430 16.18 -2.36 -14.56
CA THR A 430 16.58 -3.34 -15.57
C THR A 430 15.39 -4.10 -16.16
N GLY A 431 15.57 -4.71 -17.30
CA GLY A 431 14.55 -5.49 -18.00
C GLY A 431 13.42 -4.62 -18.57
N ASN A 432 12.19 -5.11 -18.48
CA ASN A 432 11.00 -4.36 -18.90
C ASN A 432 10.42 -3.53 -17.72
N PRO A 433 10.59 -2.21 -17.68
CA PRO A 433 10.11 -1.38 -16.57
C PRO A 433 8.60 -1.12 -16.60
N GLY A 434 7.90 -1.49 -17.66
CA GLY A 434 6.54 -1.05 -17.93
C GLY A 434 6.49 0.30 -18.67
N VAL A 435 5.28 0.78 -18.98
CA VAL A 435 5.08 2.03 -19.74
C VAL A 435 5.70 3.21 -19.00
N GLY A 436 6.53 3.98 -19.71
CA GLY A 436 7.36 5.04 -19.13
C GLY A 436 7.09 6.43 -19.73
N SER A 437 5.85 6.76 -20.04
CA SER A 437 5.44 8.09 -20.48
C SER A 437 5.13 9.00 -19.30
N TRP A 438 5.27 10.31 -19.49
CA TRP A 438 4.80 11.35 -18.58
C TRP A 438 3.40 11.79 -19.03
N ILE A 439 2.39 11.56 -18.20
CA ILE A 439 0.99 11.78 -18.58
C ILE A 439 0.38 12.84 -17.68
N PRO A 440 0.21 14.08 -18.20
CA PRO A 440 -0.45 15.13 -17.45
C PRO A 440 -1.94 14.81 -17.25
N PRO A 441 -2.59 15.40 -16.22
CA PRO A 441 -4.01 15.22 -16.02
C PRO A 441 -4.81 15.78 -17.21
N PRO A 442 -5.89 15.09 -17.64
CA PRO A 442 -6.66 15.52 -18.83
C PRO A 442 -7.16 16.98 -18.76
N GLU A 443 -7.47 17.45 -17.58
CA GLU A 443 -7.94 18.81 -17.31
C GLU A 443 -6.86 19.89 -17.52
N SER A 444 -5.59 19.52 -17.61
CA SER A 444 -4.49 20.46 -17.86
C SER A 444 -4.41 20.94 -19.31
N GLY A 445 -5.00 20.18 -20.25
CA GLY A 445 -4.87 20.44 -21.68
C GLY A 445 -3.46 20.23 -22.24
N LEU A 446 -2.54 19.63 -21.47
CA LEU A 446 -1.21 19.25 -21.93
C LEU A 446 -1.25 17.88 -22.60
N GLU A 447 -0.37 17.68 -23.58
CA GLU A 447 -0.24 16.38 -24.25
C GLU A 447 0.75 15.46 -23.51
N PRO A 448 0.53 14.13 -23.52
CA PRO A 448 1.47 13.17 -22.99
C PRO A 448 2.84 13.24 -23.66
N VAL A 449 3.91 13.13 -22.88
CA VAL A 449 5.28 13.01 -23.40
C VAL A 449 5.66 11.54 -23.43
N VAL A 450 5.85 11.01 -24.64
CA VAL A 450 6.22 9.61 -24.88
C VAL A 450 7.71 9.54 -25.19
N PRO A 451 8.53 8.83 -24.37
CA PRO A 451 9.96 8.75 -24.61
C PRO A 451 10.27 7.89 -25.84
N ILE A 452 11.31 8.28 -26.58
CA ILE A 452 11.90 7.43 -27.64
C ILE A 452 12.89 6.48 -26.94
N VAL A 453 12.57 5.19 -26.91
CA VAL A 453 13.42 4.16 -26.31
C VAL A 453 14.17 3.41 -27.40
N PRO A 454 15.51 3.40 -27.42
CA PRO A 454 16.29 2.64 -28.37
C PRO A 454 15.98 1.15 -28.32
N LYS A 455 15.97 0.48 -29.48
CA LYS A 455 15.79 -0.97 -29.54
C LYS A 455 16.90 -1.68 -28.74
N GLY A 456 16.51 -2.62 -27.89
CA GLY A 456 17.44 -3.36 -27.03
C GLY A 456 17.88 -2.62 -25.76
N LYS A 457 17.33 -1.45 -25.47
CA LYS A 457 17.53 -0.77 -24.19
C LYS A 457 16.87 -1.55 -23.07
N CYS A 458 17.64 -1.92 -22.04
CA CYS A 458 17.18 -2.74 -20.94
C CYS A 458 17.80 -2.32 -19.58
N VAL A 459 18.49 -1.19 -19.53
CA VAL A 459 19.10 -0.63 -18.31
C VAL A 459 18.91 0.87 -18.30
N TRP A 460 18.47 1.43 -17.18
CA TRP A 460 18.31 2.87 -16.93
C TRP A 460 18.86 3.20 -15.55
N LEU A 461 19.53 4.34 -15.42
CA LEU A 461 20.09 4.84 -14.18
C LEU A 461 19.74 6.32 -13.99
N PHE A 462 19.19 6.66 -12.83
CA PHE A 462 18.81 8.04 -12.51
C PHE A 462 19.36 8.47 -11.16
N ASN A 463 19.67 9.77 -11.03
CA ASN A 463 19.83 10.42 -9.74
C ASN A 463 18.51 11.10 -9.37
N ILE A 464 17.71 10.47 -8.52
CA ILE A 464 16.35 10.91 -8.19
C ILE A 464 16.34 12.25 -7.42
N ALA A 465 17.42 12.61 -6.71
CA ALA A 465 17.51 13.91 -6.03
C ALA A 465 17.62 15.07 -7.03
N ASP A 466 18.34 14.87 -8.14
CA ASP A 466 18.55 15.87 -9.18
C ASP A 466 17.50 15.76 -10.30
N ASP A 467 17.00 14.55 -10.54
CA ASP A 467 16.03 14.21 -11.59
C ASP A 467 14.88 13.33 -11.05
N PRO A 468 13.97 13.89 -10.24
CA PRO A 468 12.87 13.15 -9.64
C PRO A 468 11.83 12.65 -10.65
N TYR A 469 11.94 13.09 -11.90
CA TYR A 469 11.01 12.74 -12.98
C TYR A 469 11.57 11.72 -13.97
N GLU A 470 12.79 11.22 -13.74
CA GLU A 470 13.44 10.18 -14.55
C GLU A 470 13.57 10.55 -16.05
N VAL A 471 13.99 11.80 -16.31
CA VAL A 471 14.16 12.36 -17.66
C VAL A 471 15.53 12.01 -18.24
N PHE A 472 16.59 12.08 -17.41
CA PHE A 472 17.98 11.97 -17.83
C PHE A 472 18.60 10.64 -17.43
N ASP A 473 18.64 9.70 -18.35
CA ASP A 473 19.27 8.39 -18.15
C ASP A 473 20.80 8.51 -18.15
N LEU A 474 21.42 8.17 -17.02
CA LEU A 474 22.86 8.25 -16.76
C LEU A 474 23.57 6.88 -16.87
N SER A 475 22.91 5.85 -17.40
CA SER A 475 23.45 4.48 -17.43
C SER A 475 24.71 4.33 -18.28
N ASP A 476 24.92 5.18 -19.28
CA ASP A 476 26.11 5.19 -20.11
C ASP A 476 27.25 6.08 -19.54
N GLU A 477 26.96 6.91 -18.53
CA GLU A 477 27.88 7.92 -18.00
C GLU A 477 28.44 7.56 -16.62
N GLN A 478 27.65 6.83 -15.79
CA GLN A 478 27.94 6.56 -14.38
C GLN A 478 28.26 5.07 -14.13
N GLY A 479 29.28 4.56 -14.83
CA GLY A 479 29.63 3.12 -14.82
C GLY A 479 29.91 2.54 -13.41
N ASP A 480 30.57 3.28 -12.52
CA ASP A 480 30.87 2.80 -11.16
C ASP A 480 29.61 2.66 -10.31
N VAL A 481 28.69 3.63 -10.41
CA VAL A 481 27.39 3.58 -9.71
C VAL A 481 26.54 2.44 -10.26
N LEU A 482 26.52 2.31 -11.58
CA LEU A 482 25.81 1.23 -12.27
C LEU A 482 26.29 -0.15 -11.82
N GLN A 483 27.62 -0.37 -11.78
CA GLN A 483 28.21 -1.65 -11.32
C GLN A 483 27.80 -1.93 -9.87
N PHE A 484 27.95 -0.95 -8.99
CA PHE A 484 27.58 -1.10 -7.59
C PHE A 484 26.10 -1.56 -7.42
N LEU A 485 25.16 -0.92 -8.13
CA LEU A 485 23.74 -1.25 -8.02
C LEU A 485 23.40 -2.62 -8.65
N LEU A 486 24.08 -3.00 -9.74
CA LEU A 486 23.96 -4.35 -10.32
C LEU A 486 24.46 -5.43 -9.35
N ASP A 487 25.55 -5.17 -8.64
CA ASP A 487 26.07 -6.09 -7.61
C ASP A 487 25.10 -6.21 -6.43
N ARG A 488 24.42 -5.11 -6.06
CA ARG A 488 23.35 -5.12 -5.05
C ARG A 488 22.16 -5.96 -5.50
N LEU A 489 21.67 -5.79 -6.75
CA LEU A 489 20.60 -6.62 -7.31
C LEU A 489 20.99 -8.10 -7.30
N TYR A 490 22.21 -8.43 -7.69
CA TYR A 490 22.71 -9.81 -7.66
C TYR A 490 22.74 -10.39 -6.24
N ALA A 491 23.11 -9.59 -5.25
CA ALA A 491 23.09 -10.00 -3.85
C ALA A 491 21.67 -10.31 -3.36
N TYR A 492 20.68 -9.47 -3.69
CA TYR A 492 19.28 -9.72 -3.37
C TYR A 492 18.72 -10.95 -4.09
N GLN A 493 19.07 -11.14 -5.37
CA GLN A 493 18.62 -12.28 -6.16
C GLN A 493 19.03 -13.63 -5.53
N LYS A 494 20.21 -13.70 -4.90
CA LYS A 494 20.65 -14.90 -4.19
C LYS A 494 19.78 -15.28 -3.00
N GLY A 495 19.11 -14.31 -2.37
CA GLY A 495 18.22 -14.52 -1.25
C GLY A 495 16.76 -14.72 -1.66
N ALA A 496 16.44 -14.54 -2.94
CA ALA A 496 15.07 -14.63 -3.43
C ALA A 496 14.55 -16.07 -3.38
N VAL A 497 13.29 -16.22 -2.99
CA VAL A 497 12.56 -17.49 -3.12
C VAL A 497 11.92 -17.59 -4.51
N PRO A 498 11.60 -18.80 -4.99
CA PRO A 498 10.89 -18.97 -6.26
C PRO A 498 9.59 -18.18 -6.31
N VAL A 499 9.25 -17.71 -7.50
CA VAL A 499 7.95 -17.08 -7.79
C VAL A 499 6.83 -18.07 -7.50
N ASN A 500 5.80 -17.66 -6.75
CA ASN A 500 4.69 -18.51 -6.33
C ASN A 500 3.35 -17.97 -6.88
N TYR A 501 3.14 -18.18 -8.18
CA TYR A 501 1.89 -17.87 -8.88
C TYR A 501 1.41 -19.10 -9.64
N PRO A 502 0.83 -20.08 -8.91
CA PRO A 502 0.32 -21.32 -9.52
C PRO A 502 -0.83 -21.02 -10.48
N ASP A 503 -1.07 -21.97 -11.39
CA ASP A 503 -2.20 -21.89 -12.32
C ASP A 503 -3.55 -21.79 -11.58
N PRO A 504 -4.53 -21.12 -12.18
CA PRO A 504 -5.89 -21.05 -11.65
C PRO A 504 -6.52 -22.44 -11.45
N ASP A 505 -7.22 -22.62 -10.32
CA ASP A 505 -7.85 -23.87 -9.92
C ASP A 505 -9.37 -23.81 -10.19
N SER A 506 -9.90 -24.78 -10.94
CA SER A 506 -11.33 -24.83 -11.26
C SER A 506 -12.24 -25.06 -10.04
N ARG A 507 -11.71 -25.59 -8.93
CA ARG A 507 -12.44 -25.76 -7.66
C ARG A 507 -12.83 -24.42 -7.03
N ALA A 508 -12.18 -23.32 -7.43
CA ALA A 508 -12.50 -21.96 -6.97
C ALA A 508 -13.78 -21.38 -7.59
N ASN A 509 -14.42 -22.07 -8.56
CA ASN A 509 -15.61 -21.55 -9.24
C ASN A 509 -16.72 -21.22 -8.23
N PRO A 510 -17.19 -19.96 -8.15
CA PRO A 510 -18.25 -19.55 -7.21
C PRO A 510 -19.52 -20.39 -7.31
N ALA A 511 -19.84 -20.93 -8.48
CA ALA A 511 -21.00 -21.79 -8.66
C ALA A 511 -20.95 -23.06 -7.78
N LEU A 512 -19.76 -23.50 -7.37
CA LEU A 512 -19.57 -24.62 -6.44
C LEU A 512 -19.72 -24.20 -4.97
N HIS A 513 -19.78 -22.90 -4.69
CA HIS A 513 -19.75 -22.28 -3.36
C HIS A 513 -20.95 -21.33 -3.15
N ASN A 514 -22.14 -21.71 -3.59
CA ASN A 514 -23.38 -20.91 -3.49
C ASN A 514 -23.27 -19.53 -4.13
N ASN A 515 -22.60 -19.43 -5.27
CA ASN A 515 -22.30 -18.21 -6.01
C ASN A 515 -21.51 -17.18 -5.17
N THR A 516 -20.61 -17.66 -4.32
CA THR A 516 -19.74 -16.81 -3.50
C THR A 516 -18.28 -17.23 -3.71
N TRP A 517 -17.38 -16.27 -3.81
CA TRP A 517 -15.95 -16.55 -3.75
C TRP A 517 -15.61 -17.04 -2.34
N ASP A 518 -15.17 -18.28 -2.22
CA ASP A 518 -14.85 -18.95 -0.95
C ASP A 518 -13.55 -19.74 -1.07
N SER A 519 -13.04 -20.23 0.06
CA SER A 519 -11.93 -21.16 0.08
C SER A 519 -12.37 -22.54 -0.42
N TRP A 520 -11.46 -23.24 -1.11
CA TRP A 520 -11.71 -24.57 -1.69
C TRP A 520 -10.70 -25.64 -1.20
N GLU A 521 -9.80 -25.28 -0.25
CA GLU A 521 -8.91 -26.16 0.49
C GLU A 521 -9.08 -26.06 2.01
#